data_1009181b2fd40e670b04ca971c007005
#
_entry.id   1009181b2fd40e670b04ca971c007005
#
_cell.length_a   1.000
_cell.length_b   1.000
_cell.length_c   1.000
_cell.angle_alpha   90.00
_cell.angle_beta   90.00
_cell.angle_gamma   90.00
#
_symmetry.space_group_name_H-M   'P 1'
#
loop_
_entity.id
_entity.type
_entity.pdbx_description
1 polymer ?
#
loop_
_entity_poly.entity_id
_entity_poly.type
_entity_poly.pdbx_seq_one_letter_code
_entity_poly.pdbx_strand_id
1 'polypeptide(L)'
;MRYIGLICLIFIFNSCAIQVPPSGGEKDTKPPKVLSTTPENYSTNINANNIEIEFDEYVQLKDANTQLIISPLLNYQPTTKIRKKKLYIHISDTLKANTTYTLNFGTSISDLNEGNLLENYQYIFSTGSILDSLKIKGKVENAFNLKKDKNQLVMLYKNFDDSIPYKERPLYFSKTNGEGEYSINNISPGSYKIIALEDKDGNYLYSKGDELIGFSDSLVSSGKEDVKLRLFKESLALKLARSQSSGPGQATLIFTAAADTLKLNWLTDLSKIDFYSQVFSIEKDTLTIWYKNTDSDSLSFYYNNGGKNDTVDVRLFKRKSENSRNKFSLESQTIDANSNHNFSEPYQIEWSHPISKVERGKFILKEDSVPISKIDLFFSDSLKTKLNVNHKWKQKSQYELTILPGGLVDIFGLRNDTLILKWFSKSEVDYGTLALKFSGRKEASIVQLIDEKENVIRQVRVNRDTVVTFNYLDPMIYRFKLINDKNDNGKWDTGNLINHIQPEEVEYYPELITVRSNWDVEVKWDK
;
A
#
# COMPACT_ATOMS: atom_id res chain seq x y z
N MET A 1 86.01 -7.22 38.60
CA MET A 1 85.57 -6.49 37.38
C MET A 1 85.30 -7.41 36.15
N ARG A 2 84.74 -8.60 36.33
CA ARG A 2 84.53 -9.57 35.22
C ARG A 2 83.04 -9.93 34.98
N TYR A 3 82.13 -9.33 35.72
CA TYR A 3 80.69 -9.65 35.62
C TYR A 3 79.82 -8.43 35.16
N ILE A 4 80.37 -7.24 35.01
CA ILE A 4 79.65 -6.05 34.53
C ILE A 4 79.53 -6.05 32.99
N GLY A 5 80.47 -6.71 32.28
CA GLY A 5 80.39 -6.85 30.81
C GLY A 5 79.31 -7.80 30.28
N LEU A 6 78.84 -8.74 31.12
CA LEU A 6 77.85 -9.73 30.70
C LEU A 6 76.43 -9.23 30.85
N ILE A 7 76.16 -8.25 31.72
CA ILE A 7 74.82 -7.65 31.91
C ILE A 7 74.48 -6.61 30.81
N CYS A 8 75.46 -5.94 30.24
CA CYS A 8 75.21 -5.03 29.12
C CYS A 8 74.90 -5.71 27.79
N LEU A 9 75.25 -6.98 27.61
CA LEU A 9 75.02 -7.73 26.36
C LEU A 9 73.63 -8.31 26.27
N ILE A 10 72.88 -8.38 27.38
CA ILE A 10 71.47 -8.92 27.41
C ILE A 10 70.41 -7.90 27.07
N PHE A 11 70.73 -6.59 27.07
CA PHE A 11 69.76 -5.52 26.79
C PHE A 11 69.61 -5.11 25.30
N ILE A 12 70.39 -5.77 24.40
CA ILE A 12 70.38 -5.34 22.96
C ILE A 12 69.40 -6.13 22.10
N PHE A 13 68.72 -7.17 22.63
CA PHE A 13 67.82 -8.03 21.83
C PHE A 13 66.33 -7.87 22.07
N ASN A 14 65.86 -6.83 22.75
CA ASN A 14 64.44 -6.52 22.86
C ASN A 14 64.01 -5.42 21.90
N SER A 15 64.37 -5.51 20.61
CA SER A 15 63.75 -4.73 19.56
C SER A 15 62.56 -5.53 19.05
N CYS A 16 61.39 -5.30 19.64
CA CYS A 16 60.13 -5.71 19.04
C CYS A 16 59.94 -4.91 17.75
N ALA A 17 60.23 -5.51 16.62
CA ALA A 17 59.77 -5.01 15.35
C ALA A 17 58.23 -5.08 15.33
N ILE A 18 57.56 -3.98 15.42
CA ILE A 18 56.12 -3.89 15.16
C ILE A 18 55.96 -4.19 13.68
N GLN A 19 55.44 -5.37 13.36
CA GLN A 19 54.94 -5.67 12.01
C GLN A 19 53.75 -4.77 11.76
N VAL A 20 53.96 -3.64 11.09
CA VAL A 20 52.90 -2.86 10.50
C VAL A 20 52.44 -3.64 9.26
N PRO A 21 51.21 -4.14 9.21
CA PRO A 21 50.70 -4.73 7.98
C PRO A 21 50.82 -3.68 6.86
N PRO A 22 51.22 -4.08 5.65
CA PRO A 22 51.35 -3.15 4.54
C PRO A 22 49.98 -2.43 4.39
N SER A 23 49.98 -1.11 4.50
CA SER A 23 48.83 -0.31 4.16
C SER A 23 48.54 -0.56 2.68
N GLY A 24 47.43 -1.21 2.38
CA GLY A 24 46.98 -1.40 0.99
C GLY A 24 47.00 -0.08 0.24
N GLY A 25 47.14 -0.13 -1.09
CA GLY A 25 47.01 1.04 -1.94
C GLY A 25 45.66 1.74 -1.75
N GLU A 26 45.51 2.90 -2.37
CA GLU A 26 44.20 3.61 -2.41
C GLU A 26 43.12 2.64 -2.88
N LYS A 27 41.97 2.66 -2.20
CA LYS A 27 40.81 1.85 -2.57
C LYS A 27 40.35 2.19 -3.97
N ASP A 28 40.22 1.22 -4.87
CA ASP A 28 39.65 1.45 -6.19
C ASP A 28 38.16 1.80 -6.06
N THR A 29 37.75 2.88 -6.70
CA THR A 29 36.36 3.36 -6.73
C THR A 29 35.77 3.35 -8.15
N LYS A 30 36.51 2.82 -9.12
CA LYS A 30 36.09 2.82 -10.50
C LYS A 30 35.36 1.52 -10.84
N PRO A 31 34.24 1.58 -11.58
CA PRO A 31 33.58 0.39 -12.07
C PRO A 31 34.39 -0.29 -13.17
N PRO A 32 34.22 -1.62 -13.37
CA PRO A 32 34.84 -2.35 -14.45
C PRO A 32 34.43 -1.79 -15.82
N LYS A 33 35.36 -1.81 -16.78
CA LYS A 33 35.12 -1.35 -18.15
C LYS A 33 35.10 -2.52 -19.12
N VAL A 34 34.17 -2.48 -20.06
CA VAL A 34 34.14 -3.44 -21.17
C VAL A 34 35.24 -3.10 -22.15
N LEU A 35 36.13 -4.05 -22.42
CA LEU A 35 37.21 -3.93 -23.42
C LEU A 35 36.76 -4.40 -24.82
N SER A 36 36.09 -5.55 -24.86
CA SER A 36 35.62 -6.13 -26.12
C SER A 36 34.39 -7.01 -25.90
N THR A 37 33.66 -7.24 -27.00
CA THR A 37 32.55 -8.20 -27.03
C THR A 37 32.62 -9.06 -28.28
N THR A 38 32.16 -10.32 -28.18
CA THR A 38 32.07 -11.22 -29.31
C THR A 38 30.71 -11.91 -29.33
N PRO A 39 29.81 -11.68 -30.30
CA PRO A 39 29.92 -10.69 -31.37
C PRO A 39 30.12 -9.25 -30.86
N GLU A 40 30.56 -8.33 -31.72
CA GLU A 40 30.71 -6.93 -31.34
C GLU A 40 29.37 -6.32 -30.95
N ASN A 41 29.38 -5.44 -29.94
CA ASN A 41 28.16 -4.73 -29.51
C ASN A 41 27.64 -3.86 -30.67
N TYR A 42 26.34 -3.77 -30.86
CA TYR A 42 25.64 -3.14 -31.98
C TYR A 42 25.84 -3.82 -33.35
N SER A 43 26.18 -5.10 -33.35
CA SER A 43 26.29 -5.89 -34.60
C SER A 43 24.93 -6.27 -35.18
N THR A 44 24.88 -6.40 -36.50
CA THR A 44 23.71 -6.86 -37.27
C THR A 44 23.94 -8.25 -37.89
N ASN A 45 22.87 -8.90 -38.34
CA ASN A 45 22.88 -10.24 -38.93
C ASN A 45 23.51 -11.31 -38.04
N ILE A 46 23.30 -11.16 -36.72
CA ILE A 46 23.83 -12.08 -35.74
C ILE A 46 22.96 -13.34 -35.70
N ASN A 47 23.61 -14.49 -35.92
CA ASN A 47 22.99 -15.81 -35.75
C ASN A 47 23.82 -16.65 -34.77
N ALA A 48 24.22 -16.03 -33.66
CA ALA A 48 25.02 -16.68 -32.64
C ALA A 48 24.28 -16.70 -31.29
N ASN A 49 24.25 -17.88 -30.69
CA ASN A 49 23.63 -18.07 -29.38
C ASN A 49 24.60 -17.83 -28.21
N ASN A 50 25.86 -17.53 -28.52
CA ASN A 50 26.89 -17.31 -27.49
C ASN A 50 27.42 -15.87 -27.60
N ILE A 51 27.48 -15.20 -26.48
CA ILE A 51 28.01 -13.85 -26.34
C ILE A 51 29.12 -13.89 -25.30
N GLU A 52 30.27 -13.27 -25.61
CA GLU A 52 31.40 -13.10 -24.72
C GLU A 52 31.62 -11.60 -24.50
N ILE A 53 31.76 -11.18 -23.22
CA ILE A 53 32.07 -9.80 -22.83
C ILE A 53 33.34 -9.83 -21.99
N GLU A 54 34.38 -9.11 -22.42
CA GLU A 54 35.68 -9.03 -21.76
C GLU A 54 35.83 -7.67 -21.02
N PHE A 55 36.29 -7.74 -19.78
CA PHE A 55 36.49 -6.57 -18.91
C PHE A 55 37.97 -6.32 -18.65
N ASP A 56 38.29 -5.10 -18.23
CA ASP A 56 39.65 -4.68 -17.86
C ASP A 56 40.11 -5.30 -16.54
N GLU A 57 39.17 -5.77 -15.70
CA GLU A 57 39.42 -6.38 -14.41
C GLU A 57 38.56 -7.62 -14.14
N TYR A 58 38.74 -8.26 -12.96
CA TYR A 58 37.91 -9.39 -12.55
C TYR A 58 36.52 -8.90 -12.11
N VAL A 59 35.49 -9.52 -12.64
CA VAL A 59 34.09 -9.17 -12.37
C VAL A 59 33.35 -10.31 -11.70
N GLN A 60 32.25 -9.96 -11.05
CA GLN A 60 31.24 -10.88 -10.53
C GLN A 60 29.84 -10.47 -11.02
N LEU A 61 28.95 -11.45 -11.09
CA LEU A 61 27.52 -11.22 -11.36
C LEU A 61 26.74 -11.45 -10.07
N LYS A 62 25.97 -10.43 -9.66
CA LYS A 62 25.04 -10.53 -8.54
C LYS A 62 23.62 -10.45 -9.08
N ASP A 63 22.76 -11.33 -8.58
CA ASP A 63 21.33 -11.33 -8.89
C ASP A 63 21.00 -11.26 -10.39
N ALA A 64 21.82 -11.91 -11.24
CA ALA A 64 21.66 -11.86 -12.70
C ALA A 64 20.26 -12.30 -13.15
N ASN A 65 19.64 -13.27 -12.47
CA ASN A 65 18.29 -13.75 -12.81
C ASN A 65 17.20 -12.69 -12.68
N THR A 66 17.41 -11.69 -11.83
CA THR A 66 16.43 -10.62 -11.57
C THR A 66 16.81 -9.30 -12.20
N GLN A 67 18.11 -9.06 -12.40
CA GLN A 67 18.66 -7.80 -12.91
C GLN A 67 18.86 -7.82 -14.45
N LEU A 68 19.21 -8.98 -15.03
CA LEU A 68 19.40 -9.09 -16.47
C LEU A 68 18.05 -9.05 -17.19
N ILE A 69 17.76 -7.93 -17.81
CA ILE A 69 16.56 -7.71 -18.61
C ILE A 69 16.89 -7.93 -20.08
N ILE A 70 16.13 -8.81 -20.72
CA ILE A 70 16.29 -9.10 -22.15
C ILE A 70 15.01 -8.73 -22.87
N SER A 71 15.14 -7.85 -23.85
CA SER A 71 14.02 -7.35 -24.64
C SER A 71 14.36 -7.46 -26.13
N PRO A 72 13.51 -8.11 -26.94
CA PRO A 72 12.28 -8.84 -26.64
C PRO A 72 12.48 -10.00 -25.65
N LEU A 73 11.41 -10.34 -24.91
CA LEU A 73 11.45 -11.40 -23.91
C LEU A 73 11.72 -12.77 -24.55
N LEU A 74 12.62 -13.54 -23.95
CA LEU A 74 12.91 -14.91 -24.30
C LEU A 74 12.03 -15.89 -23.52
N ASN A 75 11.83 -17.10 -24.04
CA ASN A 75 11.10 -18.15 -23.32
C ASN A 75 11.93 -18.72 -22.15
N TYR A 76 13.25 -18.77 -22.34
CA TYR A 76 14.19 -19.25 -21.33
C TYR A 76 15.22 -18.17 -20.99
N GLN A 77 15.53 -18.03 -19.72
CA GLN A 77 16.60 -17.14 -19.28
C GLN A 77 17.96 -17.67 -19.81
N PRO A 78 18.83 -16.79 -20.36
CA PRO A 78 20.16 -17.18 -20.74
C PRO A 78 20.98 -17.70 -19.57
N THR A 79 21.83 -18.65 -19.83
CA THR A 79 22.81 -19.09 -18.85
C THR A 79 24.04 -18.17 -18.88
N THR A 80 24.46 -17.71 -17.72
CA THR A 80 25.61 -16.83 -17.57
C THR A 80 26.73 -17.52 -16.80
N LYS A 81 27.97 -17.31 -17.23
CA LYS A 81 29.17 -17.87 -16.56
C LYS A 81 30.32 -16.89 -16.63
N ILE A 82 30.95 -16.64 -15.49
CA ILE A 82 32.18 -15.84 -15.42
C ILE A 82 33.41 -16.77 -15.38
N ARG A 83 34.41 -16.41 -16.19
CA ARG A 83 35.75 -17.00 -16.12
C ARG A 83 36.76 -15.86 -16.20
N LYS A 84 37.49 -15.63 -15.12
CA LYS A 84 38.47 -14.54 -14.99
C LYS A 84 37.80 -13.18 -15.29
N LYS A 85 38.26 -12.49 -16.32
CA LYS A 85 37.75 -11.17 -16.78
C LYS A 85 36.66 -11.27 -17.85
N LYS A 86 36.09 -12.45 -18.10
CA LYS A 86 35.13 -12.69 -19.17
C LYS A 86 33.80 -13.20 -18.65
N LEU A 87 32.74 -12.60 -19.14
CA LEU A 87 31.37 -13.06 -18.98
C LEU A 87 30.92 -13.77 -20.27
N TYR A 88 30.50 -15.00 -20.11
CA TYR A 88 29.92 -15.83 -21.19
C TYR A 88 28.41 -15.91 -20.97
N ILE A 89 27.66 -15.67 -22.01
CA ILE A 89 26.20 -15.72 -22.04
C ILE A 89 25.79 -16.68 -23.14
N HIS A 90 24.96 -17.67 -22.78
CA HIS A 90 24.40 -18.61 -23.77
C HIS A 90 22.88 -18.47 -23.80
N ILE A 91 22.34 -18.18 -24.99
CA ILE A 91 20.91 -18.05 -25.29
C ILE A 91 20.45 -19.39 -25.86
N SER A 92 19.59 -20.10 -25.13
CA SER A 92 19.05 -21.40 -25.56
C SER A 92 17.83 -21.27 -26.48
N ASP A 93 17.22 -20.09 -26.52
CA ASP A 93 16.05 -19.82 -27.35
C ASP A 93 16.38 -19.64 -28.82
N THR A 94 15.40 -19.94 -29.68
CA THR A 94 15.44 -19.53 -31.07
C THR A 94 15.11 -18.05 -31.19
N LEU A 95 16.06 -17.26 -31.62
CA LEU A 95 15.90 -15.83 -31.81
C LEU A 95 14.96 -15.52 -32.96
N LYS A 96 14.09 -14.54 -32.80
CA LYS A 96 13.20 -14.07 -33.88
C LYS A 96 14.01 -13.39 -34.97
N ALA A 97 13.68 -13.64 -36.23
CA ALA A 97 14.33 -13.00 -37.39
C ALA A 97 14.04 -11.48 -37.43
N ASN A 98 14.94 -10.71 -38.00
CA ASN A 98 14.83 -9.26 -38.17
C ASN A 98 14.45 -8.52 -36.91
N THR A 99 15.08 -8.88 -35.78
CA THR A 99 14.72 -8.39 -34.46
C THR A 99 15.95 -7.87 -33.71
N THR A 100 15.85 -6.68 -33.17
CA THR A 100 16.87 -6.10 -32.28
C THR A 100 16.68 -6.59 -30.87
N TYR A 101 17.70 -7.19 -30.28
CA TYR A 101 17.74 -7.66 -28.89
C TYR A 101 18.60 -6.75 -28.04
N THR A 102 18.14 -6.44 -26.87
CA THR A 102 18.86 -5.68 -25.85
C THR A 102 18.98 -6.52 -24.59
N LEU A 103 20.20 -6.77 -24.13
CA LEU A 103 20.52 -7.35 -22.85
C LEU A 103 20.96 -6.22 -21.93
N ASN A 104 20.11 -5.83 -20.99
CA ASN A 104 20.42 -4.80 -19.99
C ASN A 104 20.76 -5.47 -18.66
N PHE A 105 21.96 -5.24 -18.17
CA PHE A 105 22.49 -5.88 -16.97
C PHE A 105 22.11 -5.15 -15.67
N GLY A 106 21.47 -3.99 -15.74
CA GLY A 106 21.10 -3.20 -14.55
C GLY A 106 22.31 -2.92 -13.67
N THR A 107 22.28 -3.43 -12.45
CA THR A 107 23.38 -3.34 -11.47
C THR A 107 24.02 -4.71 -11.16
N SER A 108 23.84 -5.70 -12.05
CA SER A 108 24.33 -7.06 -11.80
C SER A 108 25.84 -7.22 -11.93
N ILE A 109 26.50 -6.38 -12.72
CA ILE A 109 27.95 -6.47 -12.95
C ILE A 109 28.68 -5.58 -11.95
N SER A 110 29.62 -6.14 -11.21
CA SER A 110 30.54 -5.37 -10.36
C SER A 110 31.95 -5.96 -10.41
N ASP A 111 32.95 -5.17 -10.04
CA ASP A 111 34.28 -5.73 -9.79
C ASP A 111 34.24 -6.74 -8.66
N LEU A 112 35.24 -7.62 -8.63
CA LEU A 112 35.29 -8.72 -7.66
C LEU A 112 35.78 -8.27 -6.29
N ASN A 113 36.63 -7.25 -6.21
CA ASN A 113 37.35 -6.89 -4.97
C ASN A 113 36.57 -5.85 -4.16
N GLU A 114 36.26 -4.71 -4.73
CA GLU A 114 35.65 -3.56 -4.06
C GLU A 114 34.12 -3.54 -4.20
N GLY A 115 33.58 -4.18 -5.24
CA GLY A 115 32.16 -4.26 -5.52
C GLY A 115 31.61 -3.02 -6.25
N ASN A 116 32.45 -2.27 -6.94
CA ASN A 116 32.02 -1.10 -7.75
C ASN A 116 31.14 -1.56 -8.91
N LEU A 117 29.98 -0.95 -9.05
CA LEU A 117 28.93 -1.40 -10.00
C LEU A 117 29.14 -0.80 -11.39
N LEU A 118 29.07 -1.64 -12.42
CA LEU A 118 28.89 -1.19 -13.81
C LEU A 118 27.40 -1.05 -14.06
N GLU A 119 26.88 0.16 -13.88
CA GLU A 119 25.44 0.43 -13.96
C GLU A 119 24.93 0.50 -15.40
N ASN A 120 23.79 -0.13 -15.63
CA ASN A 120 23.00 -0.03 -16.86
C ASN A 120 23.76 -0.37 -18.15
N TYR A 121 24.80 -1.23 -18.08
CA TYR A 121 25.47 -1.71 -19.28
C TYR A 121 24.47 -2.47 -20.15
N GLN A 122 24.48 -2.15 -21.45
CA GLN A 122 23.62 -2.77 -22.45
C GLN A 122 24.46 -3.40 -23.56
N TYR A 123 24.15 -4.66 -23.85
CA TYR A 123 24.62 -5.34 -25.03
C TYR A 123 23.47 -5.47 -26.04
N ILE A 124 23.65 -4.92 -27.25
CA ILE A 124 22.61 -4.78 -28.24
C ILE A 124 23.07 -5.43 -29.54
N PHE A 125 22.22 -6.22 -30.17
CA PHE A 125 22.48 -6.84 -31.46
C PHE A 125 21.18 -7.04 -32.23
N SER A 126 21.29 -7.23 -33.57
CA SER A 126 20.15 -7.56 -34.42
C SER A 126 20.35 -8.86 -35.14
N THR A 127 19.32 -9.68 -35.24
CA THR A 127 19.29 -10.86 -36.13
C THR A 127 19.04 -10.49 -37.60
N GLY A 128 18.63 -9.25 -37.88
CA GLY A 128 18.45 -8.68 -39.19
C GLY A 128 19.56 -7.68 -39.56
N SER A 129 19.41 -7.03 -40.70
CA SER A 129 20.36 -6.02 -41.22
C SER A 129 20.21 -4.64 -40.58
N ILE A 130 19.18 -4.41 -39.74
CA ILE A 130 18.86 -3.12 -39.14
C ILE A 130 18.87 -3.26 -37.63
N LEU A 131 19.43 -2.26 -36.96
CA LEU A 131 19.28 -2.04 -35.51
C LEU A 131 18.17 -1.04 -35.27
N ASP A 132 17.13 -1.46 -34.55
CA ASP A 132 16.10 -0.54 -34.13
C ASP A 132 16.67 0.43 -33.08
N SER A 133 16.30 1.70 -33.14
CA SER A 133 16.81 2.77 -32.26
C SER A 133 15.70 3.59 -31.62
N LEU A 134 14.44 3.29 -31.95
CA LEU A 134 13.30 4.01 -31.37
C LEU A 134 13.09 3.60 -29.93
N LYS A 135 12.44 4.48 -29.15
CA LYS A 135 12.18 4.27 -27.74
C LYS A 135 10.81 4.83 -27.35
N ILE A 136 10.26 4.32 -26.27
CA ILE A 136 9.11 4.89 -25.56
C ILE A 136 9.53 5.16 -24.13
N LYS A 137 9.28 6.38 -23.66
CA LYS A 137 9.61 6.81 -22.31
C LYS A 137 8.40 7.33 -21.59
N GLY A 138 8.45 7.31 -20.26
CA GLY A 138 7.41 7.90 -19.45
C GLY A 138 7.59 7.64 -17.97
N LYS A 139 6.47 7.78 -17.26
CA LYS A 139 6.41 7.59 -15.80
C LYS A 139 5.24 6.72 -15.41
N VAL A 140 5.44 5.95 -14.35
CA VAL A 140 4.41 5.15 -13.69
C VAL A 140 4.24 5.67 -12.27
N GLU A 141 3.00 5.86 -11.86
CA GLU A 141 2.63 6.25 -10.50
C GLU A 141 1.41 5.46 -10.03
N ASN A 142 1.22 5.31 -8.75
CA ASN A 142 0.00 4.74 -8.21
C ASN A 142 -1.17 5.71 -8.38
N ALA A 143 -2.32 5.25 -8.85
CA ALA A 143 -3.47 6.09 -9.17
C ALA A 143 -4.10 6.77 -7.95
N PHE A 144 -4.06 6.12 -6.77
CA PHE A 144 -4.73 6.61 -5.58
C PHE A 144 -3.86 7.54 -4.72
N ASN A 145 -2.54 7.27 -4.62
CA ASN A 145 -1.66 8.03 -3.74
C ASN A 145 -0.48 8.70 -4.46
N LEU A 146 -0.42 8.59 -5.81
CA LEU A 146 0.61 9.14 -6.68
C LEU A 146 2.04 8.73 -6.31
N LYS A 147 2.21 7.68 -5.49
CA LYS A 147 3.52 7.13 -5.16
C LYS A 147 4.17 6.53 -6.39
N LYS A 148 5.46 6.70 -6.46
CA LYS A 148 6.31 6.19 -7.51
C LYS A 148 7.18 5.09 -6.92
N ASP A 149 7.15 3.93 -7.55
CA ASP A 149 7.89 2.76 -7.09
C ASP A 149 8.85 2.25 -8.16
N LYS A 150 9.99 1.75 -7.72
CA LYS A 150 10.93 1.05 -8.60
C LYS A 150 10.42 -0.35 -8.97
N ASN A 151 10.97 -0.87 -10.05
CA ASN A 151 10.73 -2.24 -10.54
C ASN A 151 9.29 -2.51 -11.01
N GLN A 152 8.48 -1.47 -11.23
CA GLN A 152 7.20 -1.65 -11.91
C GLN A 152 7.46 -2.02 -13.36
N LEU A 153 6.82 -3.07 -13.85
CA LEU A 153 6.99 -3.57 -15.20
C LEU A 153 6.20 -2.70 -16.17
N VAL A 154 6.82 -2.25 -17.27
CA VAL A 154 6.13 -1.57 -18.38
C VAL A 154 6.31 -2.39 -19.64
N MET A 155 5.21 -2.77 -20.25
CA MET A 155 5.09 -3.80 -21.28
C MET A 155 4.49 -3.25 -22.56
N LEU A 156 5.02 -3.66 -23.71
CA LEU A 156 4.51 -3.32 -25.03
C LEU A 156 4.04 -4.58 -25.79
N TYR A 157 2.86 -4.47 -26.38
CA TYR A 157 2.24 -5.52 -27.20
C TYR A 157 1.94 -5.01 -28.60
N LYS A 158 2.10 -5.87 -29.61
CA LYS A 158 1.61 -5.65 -30.99
C LYS A 158 0.19 -6.18 -31.20
N ASN A 159 -0.26 -7.08 -30.34
CA ASN A 159 -1.64 -7.49 -30.29
C ASN A 159 -2.42 -6.48 -29.42
N PHE A 160 -3.54 -5.96 -29.90
CA PHE A 160 -4.30 -4.88 -29.29
C PHE A 160 -5.52 -5.36 -28.51
N ASP A 161 -5.72 -6.69 -28.38
CA ASP A 161 -6.77 -7.27 -27.55
C ASP A 161 -6.61 -6.82 -26.07
N ASP A 162 -7.70 -6.41 -25.44
CA ASP A 162 -7.68 -5.94 -24.04
C ASP A 162 -7.36 -7.05 -23.05
N SER A 163 -7.66 -8.28 -23.41
CA SER A 163 -7.33 -9.45 -22.60
C SER A 163 -5.87 -9.92 -22.74
N ILE A 164 -5.05 -9.26 -23.59
CA ILE A 164 -3.70 -9.70 -23.88
C ILE A 164 -2.80 -9.83 -22.63
N PRO A 165 -2.83 -8.90 -21.65
CA PRO A 165 -1.97 -9.00 -20.48
C PRO A 165 -2.25 -10.22 -19.61
N TYR A 166 -3.42 -10.84 -19.74
CA TYR A 166 -3.76 -12.07 -19.02
C TYR A 166 -3.25 -13.35 -19.69
N LYS A 167 -2.89 -13.28 -20.99
CA LYS A 167 -2.69 -14.46 -21.84
C LYS A 167 -1.30 -14.58 -22.41
N GLU A 168 -0.69 -13.45 -22.76
CA GLU A 168 0.56 -13.41 -23.50
C GLU A 168 1.59 -12.53 -22.79
N ARG A 169 2.84 -12.97 -22.84
CA ARG A 169 3.98 -12.17 -22.40
C ARG A 169 4.25 -11.01 -23.36
N PRO A 170 4.79 -9.88 -22.86
CA PRO A 170 5.04 -8.72 -23.71
C PRO A 170 6.08 -8.98 -24.80
N LEU A 171 5.98 -8.23 -25.89
CA LEU A 171 7.04 -8.22 -26.92
C LEU A 171 8.28 -7.47 -26.40
N TYR A 172 8.10 -6.26 -25.88
CA TYR A 172 9.15 -5.45 -25.28
C TYR A 172 8.75 -5.04 -23.87
N PHE A 173 9.71 -4.85 -22.99
CA PHE A 173 9.44 -4.38 -21.63
C PHE A 173 10.64 -3.64 -21.02
N SER A 174 10.38 -2.91 -19.97
CA SER A 174 11.36 -2.28 -19.09
C SER A 174 10.82 -2.23 -17.67
N LYS A 175 11.66 -1.89 -16.70
CA LYS A 175 11.28 -1.65 -15.31
C LYS A 175 11.48 -0.19 -14.94
N THR A 176 10.67 0.32 -14.02
CA THR A 176 10.81 1.67 -13.50
C THR A 176 12.00 1.81 -12.56
N ASN A 177 12.60 2.99 -12.54
CA ASN A 177 13.54 3.42 -11.51
C ASN A 177 12.82 3.89 -10.23
N GLY A 178 13.56 4.39 -9.22
CA GLY A 178 13.01 4.89 -7.95
C GLY A 178 12.09 6.11 -8.10
N GLU A 179 12.19 6.85 -9.20
CA GLU A 179 11.33 7.99 -9.55
C GLU A 179 10.14 7.60 -10.43
N GLY A 180 9.89 6.29 -10.59
CA GLY A 180 8.83 5.76 -11.44
C GLY A 180 9.07 5.96 -12.94
N GLU A 181 10.27 6.37 -13.36
CA GLU A 181 10.59 6.60 -14.76
C GLU A 181 10.98 5.30 -15.46
N TYR A 182 10.58 5.16 -16.72
CA TYR A 182 10.94 4.02 -17.55
C TYR A 182 11.39 4.45 -18.95
N SER A 183 12.17 3.60 -19.57
CA SER A 183 12.54 3.70 -20.99
C SER A 183 12.61 2.31 -21.62
N ILE A 184 11.80 2.08 -22.65
CA ILE A 184 11.85 0.87 -23.46
C ILE A 184 12.56 1.26 -24.76
N ASN A 185 13.79 0.80 -24.91
CA ASN A 185 14.69 1.20 -25.99
C ASN A 185 14.74 0.13 -27.08
N ASN A 186 15.29 0.51 -28.24
CA ASN A 186 15.58 -0.38 -29.36
C ASN A 186 14.36 -1.16 -29.88
N ILE A 187 13.22 -0.46 -29.92
CA ILE A 187 11.96 -1.02 -30.39
C ILE A 187 11.76 -0.75 -31.90
N SER A 188 11.13 -1.69 -32.57
CA SER A 188 10.81 -1.54 -34.01
C SER A 188 9.77 -0.42 -34.25
N PRO A 189 9.75 0.21 -35.42
CA PRO A 189 8.71 1.17 -35.78
C PRO A 189 7.31 0.55 -35.69
N GLY A 190 6.33 1.35 -35.20
CA GLY A 190 4.94 0.92 -35.12
C GLY A 190 4.18 1.49 -33.92
N SER A 191 2.94 1.03 -33.79
CA SER A 191 2.07 1.34 -32.65
C SER A 191 2.00 0.16 -31.70
N TYR A 192 1.90 0.45 -30.44
CA TYR A 192 1.91 -0.54 -29.35
C TYR A 192 0.80 -0.27 -28.35
N LYS A 193 0.21 -1.34 -27.85
CA LYS A 193 -0.54 -1.30 -26.60
C LYS A 193 0.46 -1.28 -25.45
N ILE A 194 0.34 -0.32 -24.53
CA ILE A 194 1.23 -0.16 -23.40
C ILE A 194 0.50 -0.45 -22.09
N ILE A 195 1.10 -1.29 -21.26
CA ILE A 195 0.58 -1.72 -19.97
C ILE A 195 1.68 -1.55 -18.92
N ALA A 196 1.34 -0.98 -17.78
CA ALA A 196 2.16 -1.05 -16.57
C ALA A 196 1.61 -2.13 -15.62
N LEU A 197 2.48 -2.85 -14.94
CA LEU A 197 2.12 -3.96 -14.06
C LEU A 197 3.02 -4.00 -12.81
N GLU A 198 2.42 -4.17 -11.64
CA GLU A 198 3.10 -4.62 -10.44
C GLU A 198 3.18 -6.16 -10.47
N ASP A 199 4.12 -6.70 -11.21
CA ASP A 199 4.30 -8.15 -11.40
C ASP A 199 4.93 -8.77 -10.14
N LYS A 200 4.13 -9.37 -9.29
CA LYS A 200 4.54 -9.91 -7.98
C LYS A 200 5.16 -11.31 -8.07
N ASP A 201 4.70 -12.10 -9.02
CA ASP A 201 5.14 -13.49 -9.19
C ASP A 201 6.21 -13.67 -10.29
N GLY A 202 6.53 -12.62 -11.04
CA GLY A 202 7.57 -12.62 -12.05
C GLY A 202 7.19 -13.35 -13.34
N ASN A 203 5.90 -13.55 -13.60
CA ASN A 203 5.42 -14.33 -14.73
C ASN A 203 5.19 -13.51 -16.00
N TYR A 204 5.22 -12.17 -15.91
CA TYR A 204 4.92 -11.19 -16.98
C TYR A 204 3.47 -11.24 -17.48
N LEU A 205 2.55 -11.77 -16.68
CA LEU A 205 1.12 -11.84 -16.95
C LEU A 205 0.36 -11.13 -15.83
N TYR A 206 -0.77 -10.55 -16.14
CA TYR A 206 -1.59 -9.87 -15.14
C TYR A 206 -2.47 -10.84 -14.36
N SER A 207 -2.29 -10.86 -13.03
CA SER A 207 -3.09 -11.62 -12.06
C SER A 207 -4.09 -10.70 -11.37
N LYS A 208 -5.34 -10.66 -11.90
CA LYS A 208 -6.39 -9.76 -11.40
C LYS A 208 -6.69 -9.97 -9.91
N GLY A 209 -6.70 -8.87 -9.17
CA GLY A 209 -7.00 -8.85 -7.74
C GLY A 209 -5.78 -8.92 -6.83
N ASP A 210 -4.66 -9.46 -7.30
CA ASP A 210 -3.42 -9.55 -6.54
C ASP A 210 -2.41 -8.47 -6.94
N GLU A 211 -2.44 -8.06 -8.20
CA GLU A 211 -1.51 -7.12 -8.80
C GLU A 211 -2.18 -5.80 -9.19
N LEU A 212 -1.38 -4.73 -9.29
CA LEU A 212 -1.82 -3.46 -9.83
C LEU A 212 -1.54 -3.42 -11.33
N ILE A 213 -2.47 -2.84 -12.09
CA ILE A 213 -2.35 -2.65 -13.52
C ILE A 213 -2.59 -1.18 -13.90
N GLY A 214 -1.94 -0.72 -14.97
CA GLY A 214 -2.18 0.60 -15.57
C GLY A 214 -2.07 0.50 -17.07
N PHE A 215 -2.84 1.30 -17.79
CA PHE A 215 -2.87 1.27 -19.25
C PHE A 215 -3.08 2.66 -19.84
N SER A 216 -2.74 2.80 -21.13
CA SER A 216 -3.09 3.98 -21.93
C SER A 216 -4.37 3.70 -22.72
N ASP A 217 -5.29 4.66 -22.76
CA ASP A 217 -6.54 4.55 -23.53
C ASP A 217 -6.31 4.45 -25.03
N SER A 218 -5.17 4.94 -25.51
CA SER A 218 -4.78 4.91 -26.92
C SER A 218 -3.50 4.15 -27.13
N LEU A 219 -3.32 3.65 -28.36
CA LEU A 219 -2.06 3.07 -28.79
C LEU A 219 -0.94 4.11 -28.76
N VAL A 220 0.25 3.69 -28.39
CA VAL A 220 1.44 4.53 -28.30
C VAL A 220 2.36 4.22 -29.46
N SER A 221 2.70 5.24 -30.25
CA SER A 221 3.66 5.10 -31.35
C SER A 221 5.09 5.04 -30.83
N SER A 222 5.93 4.25 -31.49
CA SER A 222 7.37 4.26 -31.24
C SER A 222 7.95 5.67 -31.43
N GLY A 223 8.86 6.06 -30.53
CA GLY A 223 9.40 7.43 -30.46
C GLY A 223 8.63 8.36 -29.53
N LYS A 224 7.52 7.91 -28.94
CA LYS A 224 6.73 8.74 -28.00
C LYS A 224 7.48 8.90 -26.67
N GLU A 225 7.54 10.13 -26.21
CA GLU A 225 8.06 10.49 -24.89
C GLU A 225 6.93 10.99 -23.96
N ASP A 226 7.16 10.94 -22.67
CA ASP A 226 6.25 11.42 -21.61
C ASP A 226 4.90 10.66 -21.54
N VAL A 227 4.94 9.33 -21.71
CA VAL A 227 3.75 8.48 -21.53
C VAL A 227 3.55 8.21 -20.05
N LYS A 228 2.46 8.73 -19.49
CA LYS A 228 2.10 8.55 -18.08
C LYS A 228 1.15 7.37 -17.92
N LEU A 229 1.46 6.48 -17.00
CA LEU A 229 0.62 5.33 -16.64
C LEU A 229 0.32 5.37 -15.14
N ARG A 230 -0.93 5.06 -14.79
CA ARG A 230 -1.38 5.03 -13.41
C ARG A 230 -1.76 3.61 -13.02
N LEU A 231 -1.06 3.07 -12.03
CA LEU A 231 -1.32 1.75 -11.47
C LEU A 231 -2.51 1.78 -10.51
N PHE A 232 -3.45 0.90 -10.73
CA PHE A 232 -4.61 0.71 -9.87
C PHE A 232 -4.91 -0.77 -9.67
N LYS A 233 -5.59 -1.09 -8.57
CA LYS A 233 -6.12 -2.42 -8.33
C LYS A 233 -7.53 -2.51 -8.89
N GLU A 234 -7.76 -3.43 -9.84
CA GLU A 234 -9.11 -3.64 -10.34
C GLU A 234 -10.01 -4.25 -9.26
N SER A 235 -11.26 -3.82 -9.23
CA SER A 235 -12.27 -4.49 -8.41
C SER A 235 -12.51 -5.90 -8.90
N LEU A 236 -12.50 -6.85 -7.98
CA LEU A 236 -12.92 -8.22 -8.26
C LEU A 236 -14.44 -8.29 -8.41
N ALA A 237 -14.92 -9.30 -9.14
CA ALA A 237 -16.33 -9.64 -9.09
C ALA A 237 -16.72 -9.96 -7.63
N LEU A 238 -17.87 -9.45 -7.19
CA LEU A 238 -18.36 -9.70 -5.84
C LEU A 238 -18.55 -11.19 -5.61
N LYS A 239 -17.80 -11.75 -4.67
CA LYS A 239 -17.91 -13.13 -4.22
C LYS A 239 -17.58 -13.19 -2.74
N LEU A 240 -18.14 -14.17 -2.05
CA LEU A 240 -17.68 -14.51 -0.72
C LEU A 240 -16.28 -15.13 -0.82
N ALA A 241 -15.28 -14.44 -0.31
CA ALA A 241 -13.89 -14.91 -0.26
C ALA A 241 -13.67 -15.86 0.92
N ARG A 242 -14.28 -15.54 2.07
CA ARG A 242 -14.12 -16.31 3.30
C ARG A 242 -15.32 -16.13 4.22
N SER A 243 -15.72 -17.22 4.87
CA SER A 243 -16.63 -17.21 6.02
C SER A 243 -15.93 -17.86 7.21
N GLN A 244 -16.04 -17.25 8.36
CA GLN A 244 -15.48 -17.80 9.60
C GLN A 244 -16.32 -17.40 10.80
N SER A 245 -16.36 -18.26 11.80
CA SER A 245 -16.81 -17.83 13.12
C SER A 245 -15.60 -17.31 13.90
N SER A 246 -15.68 -16.06 14.34
CA SER A 246 -14.58 -15.38 15.06
C SER A 246 -14.60 -15.66 16.56
N GLY A 247 -15.57 -16.45 17.01
CA GLY A 247 -15.78 -16.84 18.41
C GLY A 247 -17.24 -17.15 18.68
N PRO A 248 -17.58 -17.53 19.92
CA PRO A 248 -18.97 -17.75 20.31
C PRO A 248 -19.80 -16.48 20.14
N GLY A 249 -20.82 -16.53 19.30
CA GLY A 249 -21.73 -15.41 19.09
C GLY A 249 -21.30 -14.41 18.02
N GLN A 250 -20.22 -14.69 17.27
CA GLN A 250 -19.79 -13.83 16.18
C GLN A 250 -19.40 -14.63 14.95
N ALA A 251 -19.86 -14.22 13.79
CA ALA A 251 -19.43 -14.73 12.49
C ALA A 251 -19.03 -13.56 11.57
N THR A 252 -18.03 -13.81 10.75
CA THR A 252 -17.50 -12.83 9.82
C THR A 252 -17.53 -13.38 8.40
N LEU A 253 -18.08 -12.62 7.48
CA LEU A 253 -18.11 -12.89 6.05
C LEU A 253 -17.26 -11.85 5.35
N ILE A 254 -16.24 -12.28 4.64
CA ILE A 254 -15.33 -11.41 3.89
C ILE A 254 -15.61 -11.60 2.40
N PHE A 255 -15.92 -10.52 1.73
CA PHE A 255 -16.20 -10.49 0.29
C PHE A 255 -14.99 -9.93 -0.47
N THR A 256 -14.94 -10.22 -1.74
CA THR A 256 -13.88 -9.72 -2.65
C THR A 256 -14.05 -8.26 -3.05
N ALA A 257 -15.22 -7.69 -2.80
CA ALA A 257 -15.57 -6.30 -3.10
C ALA A 257 -16.63 -5.81 -2.11
N ALA A 258 -16.96 -4.51 -2.14
CA ALA A 258 -18.02 -3.93 -1.31
C ALA A 258 -19.36 -4.64 -1.53
N ALA A 259 -19.98 -5.08 -0.45
CA ALA A 259 -21.15 -5.95 -0.45
C ALA A 259 -22.36 -5.34 0.30
N ASP A 260 -22.31 -4.05 0.63
CA ASP A 260 -23.34 -3.37 1.42
C ASP A 260 -24.70 -3.26 0.72
N THR A 261 -24.71 -3.36 -0.60
CA THR A 261 -25.94 -3.43 -1.41
C THR A 261 -26.47 -4.85 -1.57
N LEU A 262 -25.72 -5.86 -1.09
CA LEU A 262 -26.04 -7.25 -1.27
C LEU A 262 -27.22 -7.66 -0.37
N LYS A 263 -28.25 -8.20 -0.97
CA LYS A 263 -29.39 -8.76 -0.23
C LYS A 263 -29.11 -10.22 0.14
N LEU A 264 -28.95 -10.47 1.44
CA LEU A 264 -28.81 -11.81 1.98
C LEU A 264 -30.19 -12.41 2.16
N ASN A 265 -30.45 -13.56 1.54
CA ASN A 265 -31.68 -14.31 1.68
C ASN A 265 -31.42 -15.51 2.60
N TRP A 266 -31.87 -15.42 3.84
CA TRP A 266 -31.61 -16.42 4.85
C TRP A 266 -32.41 -17.71 4.60
N LEU A 267 -31.74 -18.85 4.63
CA LEU A 267 -32.31 -20.18 4.64
C LEU A 267 -32.50 -20.68 6.07
N THR A 268 -31.61 -20.23 7.00
CA THR A 268 -31.78 -20.48 8.42
C THR A 268 -32.95 -19.66 8.96
N ASP A 269 -33.81 -20.32 9.75
CA ASP A 269 -34.91 -19.65 10.46
C ASP A 269 -34.37 -18.76 11.57
N LEU A 270 -34.26 -17.46 11.28
CA LEU A 270 -33.72 -16.46 12.21
C LEU A 270 -34.59 -16.30 13.47
N SER A 271 -35.87 -16.77 13.48
CA SER A 271 -36.71 -16.71 14.66
C SER A 271 -36.24 -17.63 15.79
N LYS A 272 -35.37 -18.60 15.47
CA LYS A 272 -34.72 -19.51 16.45
C LYS A 272 -33.43 -18.95 17.05
N ILE A 273 -33.08 -17.71 16.69
CA ILE A 273 -31.89 -17.00 17.18
C ILE A 273 -32.35 -15.88 18.08
N ASP A 274 -32.00 -15.92 19.39
CA ASP A 274 -32.46 -14.94 20.38
C ASP A 274 -32.03 -13.50 20.07
N PHE A 275 -30.84 -13.34 19.50
CA PHE A 275 -30.32 -12.05 19.07
C PHE A 275 -29.66 -12.19 17.72
N TYR A 276 -29.93 -11.22 16.84
CA TYR A 276 -29.30 -11.12 15.56
C TYR A 276 -29.05 -9.64 15.21
N SER A 277 -27.83 -9.33 14.83
CA SER A 277 -27.47 -8.03 14.28
C SER A 277 -26.33 -8.19 13.28
N GLN A 278 -26.26 -7.31 12.32
CA GLN A 278 -25.23 -7.32 11.30
C GLN A 278 -24.71 -5.91 10.99
N VAL A 279 -23.44 -5.83 10.67
CA VAL A 279 -22.79 -4.57 10.24
C VAL A 279 -21.72 -4.84 9.21
N PHE A 280 -21.65 -3.97 8.22
CA PHE A 280 -20.53 -3.94 7.29
C PHE A 280 -19.36 -3.12 7.84
N SER A 281 -18.13 -3.49 7.47
CA SER A 281 -16.93 -2.67 7.66
C SER A 281 -17.05 -1.31 6.95
N ILE A 282 -16.11 -0.44 7.20
CA ILE A 282 -16.04 0.88 6.52
C ILE A 282 -15.87 0.68 5.02
N GLU A 283 -15.01 -0.26 4.60
CA GLU A 283 -14.79 -0.65 3.20
C GLU A 283 -15.97 -1.43 2.62
N LYS A 284 -16.93 -1.82 3.46
CA LYS A 284 -18.14 -2.56 3.11
C LYS A 284 -17.92 -3.94 2.48
N ASP A 285 -16.72 -4.46 2.58
CA ASP A 285 -16.32 -5.79 2.10
C ASP A 285 -16.43 -6.89 3.15
N THR A 286 -16.54 -6.52 4.41
CA THR A 286 -16.62 -7.44 5.53
C THR A 286 -17.94 -7.26 6.28
N LEU A 287 -18.73 -8.31 6.35
CA LEU A 287 -19.97 -8.36 7.13
C LEU A 287 -19.73 -9.13 8.43
N THR A 288 -19.89 -8.45 9.55
CA THR A 288 -19.90 -9.07 10.88
C THR A 288 -21.33 -9.32 11.34
N ILE A 289 -21.60 -10.55 11.72
CA ILE A 289 -22.88 -11.02 12.24
C ILE A 289 -22.72 -11.36 13.71
N TRP A 290 -23.55 -10.77 14.55
CA TRP A 290 -23.65 -11.08 15.97
C TRP A 290 -24.91 -11.90 16.22
N TYR A 291 -24.79 -12.98 17.00
CA TYR A 291 -25.90 -13.87 17.33
C TYR A 291 -25.79 -14.40 18.77
N LYS A 292 -26.91 -14.67 19.39
CA LYS A 292 -26.99 -15.26 20.73
C LYS A 292 -27.95 -16.44 20.69
N ASN A 293 -27.59 -17.50 21.42
CA ASN A 293 -28.37 -18.71 21.59
C ASN A 293 -29.04 -19.22 20.28
N THR A 294 -28.45 -20.19 19.66
CA THR A 294 -29.04 -20.85 18.51
C THR A 294 -28.90 -22.34 18.65
N ASP A 295 -29.99 -23.08 18.33
CA ASP A 295 -29.95 -24.52 18.20
C ASP A 295 -29.30 -24.96 16.90
N SER A 296 -29.14 -24.05 15.94
CA SER A 296 -28.52 -24.33 14.65
C SER A 296 -26.99 -24.43 14.78
N ASP A 297 -26.39 -25.37 14.06
CA ASP A 297 -24.95 -25.53 13.95
C ASP A 297 -24.33 -24.63 12.87
N SER A 298 -25.17 -24.02 12.01
CA SER A 298 -24.77 -23.13 10.93
C SER A 298 -25.81 -22.06 10.65
N LEU A 299 -25.34 -20.93 10.10
CA LEU A 299 -26.16 -19.93 9.42
C LEU A 299 -26.05 -20.16 7.91
N SER A 300 -27.17 -20.43 7.26
CA SER A 300 -27.24 -20.67 5.82
C SER A 300 -28.01 -19.54 5.15
N PHE A 301 -27.50 -19.03 4.06
CA PHE A 301 -28.14 -18.01 3.24
C PHE A 301 -27.69 -18.13 1.78
N TYR A 302 -28.43 -17.50 0.88
CA TYR A 302 -27.99 -17.29 -0.48
C TYR A 302 -28.03 -15.80 -0.83
N TYR A 303 -27.20 -15.42 -1.80
CA TYR A 303 -27.21 -14.08 -2.39
C TYR A 303 -27.13 -14.18 -3.91
N ASN A 304 -27.71 -13.20 -4.60
CA ASN A 304 -27.63 -13.14 -6.06
C ASN A 304 -26.31 -12.51 -6.48
N ASN A 305 -25.56 -13.20 -7.31
CA ASN A 305 -24.29 -12.76 -7.88
C ASN A 305 -24.36 -12.82 -9.40
N GLY A 306 -24.71 -11.70 -10.04
CA GLY A 306 -24.76 -11.60 -11.51
C GLY A 306 -25.75 -12.59 -12.15
N GLY A 307 -26.89 -12.85 -11.51
CA GLY A 307 -27.96 -13.75 -12.01
C GLY A 307 -27.86 -15.20 -11.51
N LYS A 308 -26.83 -15.55 -10.74
CA LYS A 308 -26.73 -16.84 -10.04
C LYS A 308 -26.90 -16.64 -8.54
N ASN A 309 -27.52 -17.63 -7.90
CA ASN A 309 -27.61 -17.66 -6.44
C ASN A 309 -26.43 -18.48 -5.89
N ASP A 310 -25.56 -17.81 -5.15
CA ASP A 310 -24.49 -18.44 -4.40
C ASP A 310 -24.99 -18.74 -2.99
N THR A 311 -24.97 -20.02 -2.59
CA THR A 311 -25.36 -20.47 -1.24
C THR A 311 -24.14 -20.57 -0.34
N VAL A 312 -24.29 -20.09 0.87
CA VAL A 312 -23.24 -20.04 1.88
C VAL A 312 -23.70 -20.64 3.18
N ASP A 313 -22.87 -21.50 3.75
CA ASP A 313 -23.06 -22.08 5.08
C ASP A 313 -21.94 -21.61 6.01
N VAL A 314 -22.30 -20.87 7.05
CA VAL A 314 -21.37 -20.38 8.08
C VAL A 314 -21.52 -21.25 9.31
N ARG A 315 -20.53 -22.08 9.60
CA ARG A 315 -20.52 -22.90 10.80
C ARG A 315 -20.43 -22.03 12.04
N LEU A 316 -21.34 -22.26 13.00
CA LEU A 316 -21.39 -21.50 14.25
C LEU A 316 -20.64 -22.22 15.36
N PHE A 317 -19.94 -21.46 16.20
CA PHE A 317 -19.41 -21.97 17.45
C PHE A 317 -20.45 -21.85 18.56
N LYS A 318 -20.88 -22.97 19.10
CA LYS A 318 -21.71 -22.98 20.31
C LYS A 318 -20.87 -22.64 21.52
N ARG A 319 -21.40 -21.76 22.36
CA ARG A 319 -20.79 -21.40 23.62
C ARG A 319 -20.91 -22.59 24.59
N LYS A 320 -19.81 -23.32 24.84
CA LYS A 320 -19.81 -24.54 25.66
C LYS A 320 -19.97 -24.31 27.17
N SER A 321 -19.75 -23.09 27.67
CA SER A 321 -19.95 -22.71 29.08
C SER A 321 -19.85 -21.21 29.25
N GLU A 322 -20.35 -20.67 30.36
CA GLU A 322 -20.21 -19.27 30.76
C GLU A 322 -18.75 -18.83 30.99
N ASN A 323 -17.81 -19.78 31.10
CA ASN A 323 -16.39 -19.55 31.31
C ASN A 323 -15.57 -19.38 30.01
N SER A 324 -16.16 -19.32 28.83
CA SER A 324 -15.42 -19.04 27.60
C SER A 324 -14.91 -17.59 27.61
N ARG A 325 -13.61 -17.40 27.32
CA ARG A 325 -12.77 -16.22 27.52
C ARG A 325 -13.16 -14.91 26.77
N ASN A 326 -14.40 -14.77 26.32
CA ASN A 326 -14.84 -13.48 25.78
C ASN A 326 -15.12 -12.54 26.96
N LYS A 327 -14.18 -11.66 27.23
CA LYS A 327 -14.39 -10.57 28.21
C LYS A 327 -15.11 -9.43 27.49
N PHE A 328 -16.12 -8.89 28.14
CA PHE A 328 -16.71 -7.62 27.77
C PHE A 328 -15.73 -6.51 28.20
N SER A 329 -15.01 -5.96 27.25
CA SER A 329 -13.88 -5.06 27.48
C SER A 329 -14.00 -3.77 26.69
N LEU A 330 -13.35 -2.75 27.21
CA LEU A 330 -13.08 -1.51 26.49
C LEU A 330 -12.07 -1.78 25.36
N GLU A 331 -12.39 -1.36 24.14
CA GLU A 331 -11.51 -1.47 22.97
C GLU A 331 -10.78 -0.15 22.69
N SER A 332 -11.51 0.97 22.68
CA SER A 332 -10.95 2.28 22.42
C SER A 332 -11.73 3.41 23.07
N GLN A 333 -11.12 4.59 23.14
CA GLN A 333 -11.74 5.84 23.59
C GLN A 333 -11.17 7.03 22.81
N THR A 334 -11.94 8.12 22.70
CA THR A 334 -11.54 9.32 21.95
C THR A 334 -10.65 10.25 22.76
N ILE A 335 -9.41 9.84 22.99
CA ILE A 335 -8.36 10.68 23.60
C ILE A 335 -7.08 10.56 22.79
N ASP A 336 -6.21 11.59 22.89
CA ASP A 336 -4.86 11.53 22.36
C ASP A 336 -3.91 10.74 23.30
N ALA A 337 -2.65 10.59 22.88
CA ALA A 337 -1.63 9.88 23.67
C ALA A 337 -1.35 10.50 25.05
N ASN A 338 -1.72 11.76 25.26
CA ASN A 338 -1.58 12.49 26.52
C ASN A 338 -2.88 12.52 27.32
N SER A 339 -3.86 11.69 26.99
CA SER A 339 -5.19 11.65 27.60
C SER A 339 -5.97 12.97 27.46
N ASN A 340 -5.78 13.71 26.38
CA ASN A 340 -6.58 14.89 26.08
C ASN A 340 -7.75 14.54 25.16
N HIS A 341 -8.85 15.22 25.38
CA HIS A 341 -10.06 15.12 24.57
C HIS A 341 -10.41 16.46 23.92
N ASN A 342 -10.91 16.40 22.69
CA ASN A 342 -11.40 17.60 22.00
C ASN A 342 -12.73 18.05 22.59
N PHE A 343 -12.78 19.24 23.17
CA PHE A 343 -13.96 19.78 23.84
C PHE A 343 -15.18 19.99 22.91
N SER A 344 -14.97 20.03 21.59
CA SER A 344 -16.04 20.22 20.62
C SER A 344 -16.73 18.93 20.18
N GLU A 345 -16.25 17.76 20.62
CA GLU A 345 -16.74 16.45 20.21
C GLU A 345 -17.30 15.66 21.39
N PRO A 346 -18.27 14.76 21.18
CA PRO A 346 -18.69 13.82 22.22
C PRO A 346 -17.54 12.89 22.62
N TYR A 347 -17.46 12.54 23.90
CA TYR A 347 -16.50 11.52 24.35
C TYR A 347 -17.02 10.14 24.02
N GLN A 348 -16.34 9.41 23.13
CA GLN A 348 -16.75 8.10 22.65
C GLN A 348 -15.95 6.99 23.31
N ILE A 349 -16.65 5.92 23.65
CA ILE A 349 -16.12 4.68 24.23
C ILE A 349 -16.57 3.52 23.34
N GLU A 350 -15.63 2.73 22.84
CA GLU A 350 -15.91 1.57 22.01
C GLU A 350 -15.70 0.27 22.79
N TRP A 351 -16.64 -0.65 22.64
CA TRP A 351 -16.71 -1.90 23.38
C TRP A 351 -16.57 -3.12 22.46
N SER A 352 -15.98 -4.18 23.01
CA SER A 352 -15.72 -5.43 22.28
C SER A 352 -16.99 -6.15 21.83
N HIS A 353 -18.12 -5.91 22.50
CA HIS A 353 -19.41 -6.54 22.19
C HIS A 353 -20.53 -5.51 22.07
N PRO A 354 -21.57 -5.79 21.27
CA PRO A 354 -22.77 -4.97 21.28
C PRO A 354 -23.43 -4.90 22.64
N ILE A 355 -23.84 -3.70 23.05
CA ILE A 355 -24.46 -3.43 24.34
C ILE A 355 -25.97 -3.64 24.22
N SER A 356 -26.52 -4.50 25.09
CA SER A 356 -27.95 -4.76 25.19
C SER A 356 -28.65 -3.84 26.17
N LYS A 357 -27.96 -3.42 27.26
CA LYS A 357 -28.54 -2.59 28.29
C LYS A 357 -27.56 -1.58 28.85
N VAL A 358 -28.05 -0.36 29.07
CA VAL A 358 -27.34 0.74 29.76
C VAL A 358 -28.10 1.15 30.99
N GLU A 359 -27.49 1.01 32.17
CA GLU A 359 -28.01 1.45 33.44
C GLU A 359 -27.49 2.85 33.77
N ARG A 360 -28.20 3.88 33.29
CA ARG A 360 -27.76 5.28 33.36
C ARG A 360 -27.37 5.75 34.77
N GLY A 361 -28.08 5.26 35.83
CA GLY A 361 -27.80 5.58 37.23
C GLY A 361 -26.45 5.08 37.75
N LYS A 362 -25.74 4.24 36.98
CA LYS A 362 -24.42 3.72 37.32
C LYS A 362 -23.27 4.48 36.64
N PHE A 363 -23.58 5.56 35.95
CA PHE A 363 -22.59 6.45 35.33
C PHE A 363 -22.44 7.69 36.22
N ILE A 364 -21.22 7.97 36.63
CA ILE A 364 -20.85 9.12 37.42
C ILE A 364 -19.81 9.91 36.67
N LEU A 365 -20.19 11.08 36.17
CA LEU A 365 -19.28 12.00 35.49
C LEU A 365 -18.93 13.14 36.45
N LYS A 366 -17.64 13.45 36.59
CA LYS A 366 -17.15 14.60 37.36
C LYS A 366 -16.39 15.55 36.46
N GLU A 367 -16.56 16.84 36.68
CA GLU A 367 -15.78 17.94 36.13
C GLU A 367 -15.03 18.63 37.27
N ASP A 368 -13.70 18.70 37.22
CA ASP A 368 -12.85 19.26 38.27
C ASP A 368 -13.22 18.74 39.67
N SER A 369 -13.49 17.42 39.78
CA SER A 369 -13.95 16.70 40.98
C SER A 369 -15.40 16.95 41.38
N VAL A 370 -16.16 17.82 40.71
CA VAL A 370 -17.56 18.12 40.99
C VAL A 370 -18.46 17.19 40.16
N PRO A 371 -19.40 16.46 40.78
CA PRO A 371 -20.31 15.58 40.04
C PRO A 371 -21.25 16.37 39.12
N ILE A 372 -21.44 15.86 37.91
CA ILE A 372 -22.39 16.38 36.92
C ILE A 372 -23.72 15.65 37.09
N SER A 373 -24.79 16.39 37.28
CA SER A 373 -26.11 15.85 37.63
C SER A 373 -26.81 15.15 36.44
N LYS A 374 -26.50 15.51 35.21
CA LYS A 374 -27.14 14.96 34.02
C LYS A 374 -26.12 14.58 32.98
N ILE A 375 -26.12 13.30 32.60
CA ILE A 375 -25.26 12.74 31.59
C ILE A 375 -26.15 12.34 30.40
N ASP A 376 -25.82 12.82 29.19
CA ASP A 376 -26.49 12.40 27.97
C ASP A 376 -25.67 11.29 27.31
N LEU A 377 -26.30 10.12 27.13
CA LEU A 377 -25.68 8.92 26.54
C LEU A 377 -26.43 8.50 25.29
N PHE A 378 -25.69 8.29 24.20
CA PHE A 378 -26.25 7.78 22.94
C PHE A 378 -25.25 6.87 22.22
N PHE A 379 -25.74 6.05 21.30
CA PHE A 379 -24.90 5.23 20.43
C PHE A 379 -24.75 5.89 19.05
N SER A 380 -23.54 5.93 18.53
CA SER A 380 -23.25 6.44 17.19
C SER A 380 -23.27 5.35 16.11
N ASP A 381 -23.39 4.09 16.49
CA ASP A 381 -23.43 2.94 15.59
C ASP A 381 -24.69 2.07 15.80
N SER A 382 -25.09 1.36 14.74
CA SER A 382 -26.27 0.48 14.76
C SER A 382 -26.09 -0.77 15.63
N LEU A 383 -24.83 -1.22 15.79
CA LEU A 383 -24.47 -2.36 16.65
C LEU A 383 -24.50 -2.02 18.14
N LYS A 384 -24.54 -0.73 18.48
CA LYS A 384 -24.42 -0.26 19.87
C LYS A 384 -23.10 -0.69 20.54
N THR A 385 -22.00 -0.65 19.79
CA THR A 385 -20.65 -0.84 20.33
C THR A 385 -20.00 0.48 20.71
N LYS A 386 -20.42 1.61 20.08
CA LYS A 386 -19.85 2.95 20.26
C LYS A 386 -20.77 3.82 21.10
N LEU A 387 -20.51 3.79 22.41
CA LEU A 387 -21.25 4.63 23.36
C LEU A 387 -20.62 6.01 23.46
N ASN A 388 -21.42 7.04 23.26
CA ASN A 388 -21.01 8.44 23.36
C ASN A 388 -21.57 9.07 24.63
N VAL A 389 -20.72 9.85 25.30
CA VAL A 389 -21.08 10.76 26.37
C VAL A 389 -21.12 12.16 25.78
N ASN A 390 -22.31 12.74 25.70
CA ASN A 390 -22.50 14.09 25.21
C ASN A 390 -22.60 15.06 26.40
N HIS A 391 -21.72 16.03 26.41
CA HIS A 391 -21.68 17.07 27.44
C HIS A 391 -21.12 18.36 26.82
N LYS A 392 -21.48 19.51 27.36
CA LYS A 392 -20.83 20.77 27.02
C LYS A 392 -19.51 20.85 27.78
N TRP A 393 -18.47 20.26 27.19
CA TRP A 393 -17.16 20.20 27.81
C TRP A 393 -16.61 21.59 28.11
N LYS A 394 -16.26 21.85 29.35
CA LYS A 394 -15.58 23.07 29.74
C LYS A 394 -14.10 22.94 29.33
N GLN A 395 -13.57 23.99 28.77
CA GLN A 395 -12.16 24.05 28.37
C GLN A 395 -11.24 24.07 29.59
N LYS A 396 -10.06 23.46 29.48
CA LYS A 396 -9.02 23.39 30.53
C LYS A 396 -9.53 22.74 31.84
N SER A 397 -10.39 21.75 31.72
CA SER A 397 -10.97 21.04 32.84
C SER A 397 -10.62 19.56 32.83
N GLN A 398 -10.52 18.97 33.99
CA GLN A 398 -10.30 17.54 34.17
C GLN A 398 -11.64 16.82 34.30
N TYR A 399 -11.79 15.73 33.60
CA TYR A 399 -12.98 14.88 33.65
C TYR A 399 -12.65 13.48 34.16
N GLU A 400 -13.56 12.91 34.93
CA GLU A 400 -13.52 11.54 35.41
C GLU A 400 -14.89 10.90 35.18
N LEU A 401 -14.98 9.89 34.33
CA LEU A 401 -16.15 9.06 34.16
C LEU A 401 -15.96 7.74 34.87
N THR A 402 -16.79 7.48 35.87
CA THR A 402 -16.86 6.19 36.56
C THR A 402 -18.09 5.44 36.07
N ILE A 403 -17.90 4.23 35.54
CA ILE A 403 -18.98 3.28 35.23
C ILE A 403 -18.92 2.17 36.27
N LEU A 404 -19.94 2.10 37.15
CA LEU A 404 -20.04 1.10 38.19
C LEU A 404 -20.35 -0.29 37.61
N PRO A 405 -20.09 -1.38 38.35
CA PRO A 405 -20.32 -2.74 37.88
C PRO A 405 -21.75 -2.97 37.39
N GLY A 406 -21.88 -3.51 36.20
CA GLY A 406 -23.15 -3.73 35.53
C GLY A 406 -23.85 -2.44 35.05
N GLY A 407 -23.14 -1.34 34.91
CA GLY A 407 -23.62 -0.14 34.22
C GLY A 407 -23.89 -0.40 32.75
N LEU A 408 -23.14 -1.32 32.17
CA LEU A 408 -23.30 -1.86 30.84
C LEU A 408 -23.47 -3.37 30.90
N VAL A 409 -24.36 -3.88 30.06
CA VAL A 409 -24.56 -5.31 29.87
C VAL A 409 -24.52 -5.58 28.36
N ASP A 410 -23.70 -6.52 27.93
CA ASP A 410 -23.63 -6.91 26.54
C ASP A 410 -24.79 -7.84 26.12
N ILE A 411 -24.84 -8.21 24.83
CA ILE A 411 -25.86 -9.13 24.29
C ILE A 411 -25.78 -10.54 24.90
N PHE A 412 -24.65 -10.92 25.48
CA PHE A 412 -24.46 -12.24 26.13
C PHE A 412 -24.78 -12.23 27.62
N GLY A 413 -25.10 -11.06 28.19
CA GLY A 413 -25.37 -10.88 29.61
C GLY A 413 -24.12 -10.63 30.45
N LEU A 414 -22.95 -10.46 29.82
CA LEU A 414 -21.73 -10.07 30.51
C LEU A 414 -21.84 -8.61 30.96
N ARG A 415 -21.29 -8.32 32.11
CA ARG A 415 -21.33 -7.00 32.73
C ARG A 415 -19.93 -6.41 32.80
N ASN A 416 -19.85 -5.08 32.74
CA ASN A 416 -18.59 -4.41 33.01
C ASN A 416 -18.28 -4.49 34.54
N ASP A 417 -17.01 -4.57 34.85
CA ASP A 417 -16.47 -4.25 36.17
C ASP A 417 -16.45 -2.73 36.38
N THR A 418 -15.96 -2.25 37.53
CA THR A 418 -15.74 -0.81 37.73
C THR A 418 -14.74 -0.31 36.70
N LEU A 419 -15.12 0.68 35.89
CA LEU A 419 -14.27 1.35 34.92
C LEU A 419 -14.16 2.83 35.30
N ILE A 420 -12.94 3.33 35.39
CA ILE A 420 -12.64 4.74 35.64
C ILE A 420 -11.83 5.28 34.48
N LEU A 421 -12.39 6.25 33.77
CA LEU A 421 -11.78 6.91 32.62
C LEU A 421 -11.50 8.36 33.00
N LYS A 422 -10.29 8.83 32.72
CA LYS A 422 -9.87 10.20 33.05
C LYS A 422 -9.30 10.86 31.80
N TRP A 423 -9.67 12.11 31.60
CA TRP A 423 -9.14 12.91 30.50
C TRP A 423 -9.12 14.39 30.87
N PHE A 424 -8.35 15.14 30.08
CA PHE A 424 -8.28 16.59 30.17
C PHE A 424 -8.88 17.19 28.91
N SER A 425 -9.71 18.20 29.03
CA SER A 425 -10.27 18.94 27.91
C SER A 425 -9.35 20.09 27.54
N LYS A 426 -8.77 20.05 26.35
CA LYS A 426 -7.98 21.16 25.79
C LYS A 426 -8.84 22.42 25.65
N SER A 427 -8.20 23.56 25.48
CA SER A 427 -8.89 24.80 25.17
C SER A 427 -8.84 25.09 23.66
N GLU A 428 -9.66 26.02 23.20
CA GLU A 428 -9.71 26.47 21.82
C GLU A 428 -8.34 26.93 21.30
N VAL A 429 -7.57 27.62 22.15
CA VAL A 429 -6.23 28.11 21.79
C VAL A 429 -5.19 27.00 21.61
N ASP A 430 -5.47 25.77 22.03
CA ASP A 430 -4.58 24.62 21.82
C ASP A 430 -4.70 24.04 20.40
N TYR A 431 -5.69 24.48 19.66
CA TYR A 431 -5.98 24.05 18.29
C TYR A 431 -5.70 25.15 17.28
N GLY A 432 -5.64 24.79 16.01
CA GLY A 432 -5.63 25.74 14.89
C GLY A 432 -6.82 25.56 13.98
N THR A 433 -7.00 26.53 13.08
CA THR A 433 -8.01 26.51 12.03
C THR A 433 -7.32 26.49 10.67
N LEU A 434 -7.87 25.69 9.73
CA LEU A 434 -7.40 25.65 8.36
C LEU A 434 -8.58 25.87 7.42
N ALA A 435 -8.55 26.94 6.64
CA ALA A 435 -9.52 27.24 5.61
C ALA A 435 -8.94 26.98 4.22
N LEU A 436 -9.64 26.19 3.42
CA LEU A 436 -9.34 25.95 2.02
C LEU A 436 -10.32 26.74 1.15
N LYS A 437 -9.81 27.72 0.41
CA LYS A 437 -10.53 28.35 -0.70
C LYS A 437 -10.33 27.51 -1.95
N PHE A 438 -11.43 26.97 -2.46
CA PHE A 438 -11.42 26.06 -3.58
C PHE A 438 -12.22 26.69 -4.74
N SER A 439 -11.57 26.88 -5.90
CA SER A 439 -12.13 27.57 -7.06
C SER A 439 -11.76 26.91 -8.39
N GLY A 440 -12.55 27.23 -9.43
CA GLY A 440 -12.35 26.73 -10.79
C GLY A 440 -12.93 25.35 -11.08
N ARG A 441 -13.69 24.74 -10.16
CA ARG A 441 -14.23 23.38 -10.30
C ARG A 441 -15.70 23.35 -10.69
N LYS A 442 -16.03 22.43 -11.59
CA LYS A 442 -17.39 22.17 -12.07
C LYS A 442 -17.90 20.76 -11.72
N GLU A 443 -17.01 19.88 -11.30
CA GLU A 443 -17.30 18.47 -11.02
C GLU A 443 -17.29 18.19 -9.52
N ALA A 444 -18.09 17.21 -9.09
CA ALA A 444 -18.08 16.75 -7.73
C ALA A 444 -16.67 16.23 -7.34
N SER A 445 -16.25 16.56 -6.14
CA SER A 445 -14.92 16.21 -5.65
C SER A 445 -14.98 15.90 -4.16
N ILE A 446 -14.08 15.03 -3.73
CA ILE A 446 -13.85 14.73 -2.33
C ILE A 446 -12.55 15.42 -1.91
N VAL A 447 -12.64 16.33 -0.95
CA VAL A 447 -11.47 16.96 -0.32
C VAL A 447 -11.17 16.23 0.97
N GLN A 448 -10.00 15.64 1.05
CA GLN A 448 -9.47 15.01 2.25
C GLN A 448 -8.35 15.87 2.84
N LEU A 449 -8.44 16.14 4.13
CA LEU A 449 -7.35 16.65 4.94
C LEU A 449 -6.63 15.45 5.54
N ILE A 450 -5.36 15.25 5.21
CA ILE A 450 -4.56 14.11 5.60
C ILE A 450 -3.34 14.54 6.41
N ASP A 451 -2.82 13.63 7.24
CA ASP A 451 -1.54 13.76 7.91
C ASP A 451 -0.37 13.32 7.01
N GLU A 452 0.87 13.38 7.53
CA GLU A 452 2.09 12.95 6.81
C GLU A 452 2.12 11.44 6.50
N LYS A 453 1.33 10.63 7.19
CA LYS A 453 1.19 9.19 6.95
C LYS A 453 0.03 8.85 6.02
N GLU A 454 -0.60 9.87 5.44
CA GLU A 454 -1.80 9.76 4.60
C GLU A 454 -3.07 9.27 5.34
N ASN A 455 -3.12 9.33 6.68
CA ASN A 455 -4.36 9.10 7.40
C ASN A 455 -5.33 10.25 7.17
N VAL A 456 -6.57 9.92 6.84
CA VAL A 456 -7.63 10.92 6.63
C VAL A 456 -8.09 11.46 7.98
N ILE A 457 -7.82 12.72 8.24
CA ILE A 457 -8.23 13.41 9.48
C ILE A 457 -9.65 13.96 9.35
N ARG A 458 -9.95 14.59 8.21
CA ARG A 458 -11.29 15.12 7.88
C ARG A 458 -11.54 14.92 6.39
N GLN A 459 -12.80 14.77 6.01
CA GLN A 459 -13.22 14.66 4.62
C GLN A 459 -14.51 15.47 4.38
N VAL A 460 -14.58 16.12 3.24
CA VAL A 460 -15.78 16.87 2.81
C VAL A 460 -16.00 16.67 1.32
N ARG A 461 -17.26 16.62 0.91
CA ARG A 461 -17.63 16.62 -0.51
C ARG A 461 -17.91 18.07 -0.96
N VAL A 462 -17.38 18.42 -2.11
CA VAL A 462 -17.54 19.72 -2.73
C VAL A 462 -17.95 19.54 -4.20
N ASN A 463 -18.93 20.32 -4.65
CA ASN A 463 -19.45 20.26 -6.03
C ASN A 463 -19.41 21.61 -6.75
N ARG A 464 -18.83 22.62 -6.13
CA ARG A 464 -18.69 23.99 -6.65
C ARG A 464 -17.59 24.72 -5.91
N ASP A 465 -17.28 25.91 -6.38
CA ASP A 465 -16.41 26.84 -5.68
C ASP A 465 -16.93 27.10 -4.27
N THR A 466 -16.07 26.92 -3.30
CA THR A 466 -16.45 27.02 -1.89
C THR A 466 -15.24 27.32 -1.01
N VAL A 467 -15.52 27.74 0.21
CA VAL A 467 -14.55 27.78 1.29
C VAL A 467 -14.90 26.66 2.28
N VAL A 468 -13.97 25.77 2.49
CA VAL A 468 -14.10 24.68 3.48
C VAL A 468 -13.23 25.03 4.67
N THR A 469 -13.82 25.13 5.86
CA THR A 469 -13.09 25.43 7.09
C THR A 469 -13.06 24.22 8.00
N PHE A 470 -11.86 23.87 8.44
CA PHE A 470 -11.59 22.81 9.40
C PHE A 470 -11.15 23.46 10.72
N ASN A 471 -12.06 23.46 11.68
CA ASN A 471 -11.81 24.02 13.02
C ASN A 471 -11.24 22.95 13.95
N TYR A 472 -10.59 23.41 15.02
CA TYR A 472 -10.10 22.57 16.12
C TYR A 472 -9.18 21.45 15.64
N LEU A 473 -8.25 21.78 14.73
CA LEU A 473 -7.21 20.87 14.28
C LEU A 473 -6.05 20.86 15.29
N ASP A 474 -5.55 19.68 15.59
CA ASP A 474 -4.33 19.54 16.37
C ASP A 474 -3.12 20.18 15.62
N PRO A 475 -2.18 20.78 16.36
CA PRO A 475 -0.97 21.37 15.76
C PRO A 475 -0.08 20.30 15.14
N MET A 476 -0.08 20.22 13.82
CA MET A 476 0.75 19.29 13.05
C MET A 476 0.84 19.72 11.58
N ILE A 477 1.53 18.92 10.79
CA ILE A 477 1.63 19.11 9.34
C ILE A 477 0.49 18.36 8.65
N TYR A 478 -0.21 19.06 7.78
CA TYR A 478 -1.33 18.57 6.99
C TYR A 478 -1.06 18.71 5.50
N ARG A 479 -1.82 17.96 4.72
CA ARG A 479 -1.88 18.11 3.27
C ARG A 479 -3.30 17.90 2.78
N PHE A 480 -3.71 18.61 1.74
CA PHE A 480 -4.96 18.32 1.04
C PHE A 480 -4.74 17.30 -0.06
N LYS A 481 -5.64 16.34 -0.12
CA LYS A 481 -5.82 15.38 -1.20
C LYS A 481 -7.21 15.58 -1.80
N LEU A 482 -7.27 15.67 -3.10
CA LEU A 482 -8.49 15.84 -3.87
C LEU A 482 -8.73 14.59 -4.71
N ILE A 483 -9.94 14.09 -4.69
CA ILE A 483 -10.42 13.01 -5.54
C ILE A 483 -11.51 13.58 -6.45
N ASN A 484 -11.36 13.44 -7.75
CA ASN A 484 -12.38 13.83 -8.73
C ASN A 484 -13.46 12.75 -8.79
N ASP A 485 -14.53 12.92 -7.99
CA ASP A 485 -15.66 11.98 -7.86
C ASP A 485 -16.62 12.17 -9.04
N LYS A 486 -16.31 11.57 -10.18
CA LYS A 486 -17.02 11.80 -11.46
C LYS A 486 -18.47 11.35 -11.43
N ASN A 487 -18.78 10.33 -10.66
CA ASN A 487 -20.13 9.76 -10.56
C ASN A 487 -20.88 10.22 -9.30
N ASP A 488 -20.26 11.10 -8.48
CA ASP A 488 -20.82 11.71 -7.27
C ASP A 488 -21.27 10.66 -6.22
N ASN A 489 -20.51 9.54 -6.11
CA ASN A 489 -20.84 8.47 -5.17
C ASN A 489 -20.17 8.62 -3.79
N GLY A 490 -19.28 9.60 -3.62
CA GLY A 490 -18.61 9.93 -2.35
C GLY A 490 -17.42 9.06 -1.99
N LYS A 491 -16.86 8.31 -2.93
CA LYS A 491 -15.67 7.47 -2.78
C LYS A 491 -14.82 7.52 -4.04
N TRP A 492 -13.57 7.16 -3.92
CA TRP A 492 -12.69 6.96 -5.07
C TRP A 492 -13.05 5.66 -5.80
N ASP A 493 -13.23 5.73 -7.11
CA ASP A 493 -13.47 4.57 -7.95
C ASP A 493 -12.22 4.18 -8.73
N THR A 494 -11.91 2.89 -8.67
CA THR A 494 -10.79 2.30 -9.40
C THR A 494 -11.11 2.08 -10.88
N GLY A 495 -10.07 1.81 -11.69
CA GLY A 495 -10.22 1.51 -13.11
C GLY A 495 -10.62 0.06 -13.41
N ASN A 496 -10.85 -0.19 -14.71
CA ASN A 496 -11.11 -1.52 -15.25
C ASN A 496 -10.51 -1.64 -16.66
N LEU A 497 -9.56 -2.56 -16.84
CA LEU A 497 -8.85 -2.73 -18.12
C LEU A 497 -9.78 -3.16 -19.27
N ILE A 498 -10.60 -4.17 -19.03
CA ILE A 498 -11.47 -4.76 -20.07
C ILE A 498 -12.55 -3.76 -20.53
N ASN A 499 -13.03 -2.92 -19.63
CA ASN A 499 -14.04 -1.92 -19.94
C ASN A 499 -13.45 -0.56 -20.33
N HIS A 500 -12.13 -0.43 -20.48
CA HIS A 500 -11.41 0.84 -20.74
C HIS A 500 -11.78 1.97 -19.76
N ILE A 501 -11.96 1.64 -18.48
CA ILE A 501 -12.27 2.61 -17.45
C ILE A 501 -10.98 2.96 -16.71
N GLN A 502 -10.57 4.23 -16.80
CA GLN A 502 -9.47 4.76 -15.98
C GLN A 502 -9.93 5.00 -14.54
N PRO A 503 -9.06 4.87 -13.54
CA PRO A 503 -9.38 5.24 -12.16
C PRO A 503 -9.69 6.73 -12.06
N GLU A 504 -10.48 7.12 -11.08
CA GLU A 504 -10.71 8.51 -10.77
C GLU A 504 -9.42 9.24 -10.42
N GLU A 505 -9.34 10.48 -10.87
CA GLU A 505 -8.13 11.27 -10.75
C GLU A 505 -7.93 11.78 -9.34
N VAL A 506 -6.71 11.62 -8.84
CA VAL A 506 -6.29 12.12 -7.53
C VAL A 506 -5.26 13.24 -7.73
N GLU A 507 -5.37 14.26 -6.92
CA GLU A 507 -4.44 15.39 -6.88
C GLU A 507 -4.08 15.73 -5.44
N TYR A 508 -2.88 16.24 -5.25
CA TYR A 508 -2.46 16.76 -3.95
C TYR A 508 -2.21 18.26 -4.05
N TYR A 509 -2.59 18.96 -3.01
CA TYR A 509 -2.12 20.32 -2.85
C TYR A 509 -0.58 20.32 -2.80
N PRO A 510 0.10 21.21 -3.54
CA PRO A 510 1.54 21.09 -3.74
C PRO A 510 2.37 21.23 -2.46
N GLU A 511 1.88 22.04 -1.52
CA GLU A 511 2.60 22.41 -0.31
C GLU A 511 2.09 21.64 0.91
N LEU A 512 2.99 21.38 1.85
CA LEU A 512 2.65 20.93 3.18
C LEU A 512 2.21 22.13 4.02
N ILE A 513 1.16 21.95 4.81
CA ILE A 513 0.51 23.01 5.56
C ILE A 513 0.77 22.80 7.05
N THR A 514 1.55 23.67 7.66
CA THR A 514 1.78 23.63 9.10
C THR A 514 0.66 24.39 9.82
N VAL A 515 -0.11 23.68 10.61
CA VAL A 515 -1.10 24.26 11.54
C VAL A 515 -0.46 24.34 12.93
N ARG A 516 -0.55 25.49 13.57
CA ARG A 516 -0.05 25.73 14.94
C ARG A 516 -1.21 26.09 15.85
N SER A 517 -1.01 25.92 17.16
CA SER A 517 -1.97 26.34 18.19
C SER A 517 -2.32 27.82 18.04
N ASN A 518 -3.60 28.14 18.13
CA ASN A 518 -4.15 29.50 18.03
C ASN A 518 -3.83 30.23 16.70
N TRP A 519 -3.65 29.47 15.62
CA TRP A 519 -3.41 30.04 14.30
C TRP A 519 -4.56 29.72 13.35
N ASP A 520 -4.94 30.73 12.56
CA ASP A 520 -5.83 30.59 11.42
C ASP A 520 -4.98 30.60 10.15
N VAL A 521 -5.03 29.52 9.40
CA VAL A 521 -4.31 29.33 8.14
C VAL A 521 -5.31 29.31 7.01
N GLU A 522 -5.09 30.10 5.97
CA GLU A 522 -5.88 30.08 4.74
C GLU A 522 -5.00 29.67 3.57
N VAL A 523 -5.48 28.70 2.80
CA VAL A 523 -4.83 28.28 1.55
C VAL A 523 -5.82 28.39 0.39
N LYS A 524 -5.27 28.67 -0.79
CA LYS A 524 -6.05 28.76 -2.03
C LYS A 524 -5.64 27.64 -2.96
N TRP A 525 -6.61 26.98 -3.52
CA TRP A 525 -6.39 25.94 -4.53
C TRP A 525 -7.23 26.26 -5.76
N ASP A 526 -6.61 27.01 -6.64
CA ASP A 526 -7.21 27.42 -7.93
C ASP A 526 -6.82 26.40 -9.01
N LYS A 527 -7.74 26.10 -9.94
CA LYS A 527 -7.48 25.25 -11.11
C LYS A 527 -7.83 25.97 -12.41
#